data_5e318184f73b8ba431c2767c842dd6a4
#
_entry.id   5e318184f73b8ba431c2767c842dd6a4
#
_cell.length_a   1.000
_cell.length_b   1.000
_cell.length_c   1.000
_cell.angle_alpha   90.00
_cell.angle_beta   90.00
_cell.angle_gamma   90.00
#
_symmetry.space_group_name_H-M   'P 1'
#
loop_
_entity.id
_entity.type
_entity.pdbx_description
1 polymer ?
#
loop_
_entity_poly.entity_id
_entity_poly.type
_entity_poly.pdbx_seq_one_letter_code
_entity_poly.pdbx_strand_id
1 'polypeptide(L)'
;MKQLPLIQINPVNGDRYYVNEYKPSLKYASVTNILSKTVSKSMAYALGIWRQQQVDAGLDPDVQLQKAAKRGSDLHDWTEKYLNGDTPRVAEEYKDYIDKIQKCPIWKHIDDVICTEQRVCSDKNIIPFAGTFKYFSVQS
;
A
#
# COMPACT_ATOMS: atom_id res chain seq x y z
N MET A 1 15.23 7.10 11.80
CA MET A 1 15.60 5.68 11.60
C MET A 1 16.29 5.51 10.25
N LYS A 2 17.39 4.79 10.16
CA LYS A 2 18.05 4.57 8.87
C LYS A 2 17.20 3.60 8.04
N GLN A 3 16.83 3.98 6.82
CA GLN A 3 16.09 3.10 5.91
C GLN A 3 16.93 1.86 5.62
N LEU A 4 16.31 0.68 5.64
CA LEU A 4 17.01 -0.54 5.25
C LEU A 4 17.41 -0.45 3.78
N PRO A 5 18.61 -0.93 3.40
CA PRO A 5 19.11 -0.89 2.03
C PRO A 5 18.40 -1.95 1.17
N LEU A 6 17.10 -1.84 1.03
CA LEU A 6 16.26 -2.72 0.23
C LEU A 6 15.86 -2.02 -1.06
N ILE A 7 16.15 -2.65 -2.19
CA ILE A 7 15.75 -2.19 -3.52
C ILE A 7 14.57 -3.03 -3.97
N GLN A 8 13.48 -2.36 -4.36
CA GLN A 8 12.32 -3.02 -4.95
C GLN A 8 12.58 -3.27 -6.44
N ILE A 9 12.42 -4.51 -6.87
CA ILE A 9 12.52 -4.92 -8.26
C ILE A 9 11.13 -5.27 -8.77
N ASN A 10 10.74 -4.64 -9.88
CA ASN A 10 9.48 -4.87 -10.58
C ASN A 10 9.79 -5.45 -11.96
N PRO A 11 9.91 -6.78 -12.11
CA PRO A 11 10.17 -7.39 -13.41
C PRO A 11 8.95 -7.18 -14.33
N VAL A 12 9.20 -7.05 -15.63
CA VAL A 12 8.15 -6.88 -16.65
C VAL A 12 7.19 -8.07 -16.65
N ASN A 13 7.76 -9.28 -16.50
CA ASN A 13 7.00 -10.52 -16.40
C ASN A 13 7.42 -11.25 -15.11
N GLY A 14 6.62 -11.12 -14.07
CA GLY A 14 6.90 -11.82 -12.83
C GLY A 14 6.50 -11.06 -11.57
N ASP A 15 6.67 -11.73 -10.46
CA ASP A 15 6.30 -11.19 -9.15
C ASP A 15 7.33 -10.17 -8.67
N ARG A 16 6.86 -9.05 -8.15
CA ARG A 16 7.68 -8.07 -7.46
C ARG A 16 8.43 -8.70 -6.29
N TYR A 17 9.71 -8.36 -6.14
CA TYR A 17 10.53 -8.77 -5.03
C TYR A 17 11.47 -7.65 -4.57
N TYR A 18 12.14 -7.87 -3.45
CA TYR A 18 13.14 -6.95 -2.92
C TYR A 18 14.50 -7.64 -2.86
N VAL A 19 15.56 -6.88 -3.02
CA VAL A 19 16.95 -7.32 -2.83
C VAL A 19 17.62 -6.42 -1.79
N ASN A 20 18.53 -7.00 -1.01
CA ASN A 20 19.37 -6.22 -0.15
C ASN A 20 20.56 -5.69 -0.96
N GLU A 21 20.80 -4.38 -0.91
CA GLU A 21 21.86 -3.71 -1.64
C GLU A 21 23.24 -4.29 -1.34
N TYR A 22 23.48 -4.71 -0.08
CA TYR A 22 24.75 -5.30 0.35
C TYR A 22 24.84 -6.82 0.14
N LYS A 23 23.72 -7.49 -0.14
CA LYS A 23 23.63 -8.93 -0.41
C LYS A 23 22.67 -9.19 -1.56
N PRO A 24 23.04 -8.86 -2.81
CA PRO A 24 22.11 -8.95 -3.96
C PRO A 24 21.63 -10.36 -4.28
N SER A 25 22.33 -11.40 -3.84
CA SER A 25 21.93 -12.79 -4.00
C SER A 25 20.70 -13.16 -3.14
N LEU A 26 20.43 -12.41 -2.07
CA LEU A 26 19.29 -12.64 -1.18
C LEU A 26 18.07 -11.90 -1.69
N LYS A 27 17.07 -12.65 -2.15
CA LYS A 27 15.80 -12.15 -2.64
C LYS A 27 14.72 -12.31 -1.58
N TYR A 28 13.95 -11.25 -1.34
CA TYR A 28 12.82 -11.25 -0.43
C TYR A 28 11.52 -11.19 -1.23
N ALA A 29 10.61 -12.13 -0.99
CA ALA A 29 9.29 -12.09 -1.59
C ALA A 29 8.51 -10.86 -1.10
N SER A 30 7.76 -10.20 -1.99
CA SER A 30 6.87 -9.12 -1.58
C SER A 30 5.70 -9.68 -0.77
N VAL A 31 5.44 -9.09 0.40
CA VAL A 31 4.26 -9.44 1.24
C VAL A 31 2.96 -9.34 0.43
N THR A 32 2.82 -8.33 -0.40
CA THR A 32 1.64 -8.16 -1.27
C THR A 32 1.46 -9.34 -2.22
N ASN A 33 2.56 -9.85 -2.82
CA ASN A 33 2.50 -10.99 -3.73
C ASN A 33 2.19 -12.30 -2.98
N ILE A 34 2.72 -12.47 -1.77
CA ILE A 34 2.37 -13.63 -0.93
C ILE A 34 0.86 -13.59 -0.63
N LEU A 35 0.35 -12.45 -0.18
CA LEU A 35 -1.07 -12.28 0.14
C LEU A 35 -1.97 -12.51 -1.08
N SER A 36 -1.58 -12.02 -2.27
CA SER A 36 -2.36 -12.23 -3.49
C SER A 36 -2.49 -13.70 -3.90
N LYS A 37 -1.48 -14.52 -3.58
CA LYS A 37 -1.50 -15.97 -3.83
C LYS A 37 -2.23 -16.77 -2.76
N THR A 38 -2.55 -16.15 -1.62
CA THR A 38 -3.27 -16.79 -0.50
C THR A 38 -4.71 -16.30 -0.36
N VAL A 39 -5.27 -15.70 -1.42
CA VAL A 39 -6.67 -15.26 -1.45
C VAL A 39 -7.60 -16.43 -1.17
N SER A 40 -8.49 -16.28 -0.18
CA SER A 40 -9.46 -17.30 0.17
C SER A 40 -10.50 -17.50 -0.95
N LYS A 41 -11.07 -18.73 -1.04
CA LYS A 41 -12.14 -19.02 -2.00
C LYS A 41 -13.34 -18.09 -1.84
N SER A 42 -13.69 -17.73 -0.60
CA SER A 42 -14.79 -16.78 -0.32
C SER A 42 -14.50 -15.39 -0.86
N MET A 43 -13.27 -14.91 -0.75
CA MET A 43 -12.88 -13.60 -1.28
C MET A 43 -12.85 -13.58 -2.81
N ALA A 44 -12.37 -14.67 -3.43
CA ALA A 44 -12.43 -14.82 -4.89
C ALA A 44 -13.88 -14.86 -5.41
N TYR A 45 -14.77 -15.54 -4.70
CA TYR A 45 -16.20 -15.60 -5.00
C TYR A 45 -16.85 -14.20 -4.88
N ALA A 46 -16.60 -13.48 -3.79
CA ALA A 46 -17.13 -12.13 -3.60
C ALA A 46 -16.65 -11.15 -4.70
N LEU A 47 -15.40 -11.26 -5.12
CA LEU A 47 -14.87 -10.47 -6.23
C LEU A 47 -15.56 -10.82 -7.56
N GLY A 48 -15.87 -12.10 -7.78
CA GLY A 48 -16.64 -12.56 -8.95
C GLY A 48 -18.04 -11.95 -9.00
N ILE A 49 -18.76 -11.94 -7.88
CA ILE A 49 -20.08 -11.29 -7.77
C ILE A 49 -19.97 -9.80 -8.05
N TRP A 50 -19.00 -9.11 -7.45
CA TRP A 50 -18.79 -7.69 -7.68
C TRP A 50 -18.52 -7.39 -9.15
N ARG A 51 -17.68 -8.18 -9.83
CA ARG A 51 -17.39 -8.03 -11.26
C ARG A 51 -18.67 -8.15 -12.10
N GLN A 52 -19.50 -9.14 -11.81
CA GLN A 52 -20.76 -9.33 -12.51
C GLN A 52 -21.70 -8.13 -12.32
N GLN A 53 -21.81 -7.61 -11.09
CA GLN A 53 -22.60 -6.41 -10.80
C GLN A 53 -22.13 -5.18 -11.59
N GLN A 54 -20.81 -5.01 -11.81
CA GLN A 54 -20.29 -3.93 -12.64
C GLN A 54 -20.73 -4.10 -14.12
N VAL A 55 -20.61 -5.31 -14.65
CA VAL A 55 -21.04 -5.63 -16.03
C VAL A 55 -22.54 -5.38 -16.18
N ASP A 56 -23.36 -5.83 -15.25
CA ASP A 56 -24.81 -5.65 -15.25
C ASP A 56 -25.21 -4.16 -15.20
N ALA A 57 -24.37 -3.33 -14.57
CA ALA A 57 -24.52 -1.88 -14.54
C ALA A 57 -23.94 -1.17 -15.79
N GLY A 58 -23.47 -1.92 -16.79
CA GLY A 58 -22.87 -1.38 -18.01
C GLY A 58 -21.47 -0.77 -17.82
N LEU A 59 -20.78 -1.15 -16.75
CA LEU A 59 -19.43 -0.68 -16.41
C LEU A 59 -18.39 -1.77 -16.69
N ASP A 60 -17.19 -1.33 -17.09
CA ASP A 60 -16.04 -2.23 -17.22
C ASP A 60 -15.40 -2.43 -15.82
N PRO A 61 -15.38 -3.66 -15.27
CA PRO A 61 -14.80 -3.94 -13.96
C PRO A 61 -13.32 -3.58 -13.85
N ASP A 62 -12.53 -3.77 -14.90
CA ASP A 62 -11.10 -3.50 -14.87
C ASP A 62 -10.83 -1.99 -14.85
N VAL A 63 -11.62 -1.21 -15.57
CA VAL A 63 -11.59 0.26 -15.50
C VAL A 63 -11.96 0.74 -14.09
N GLN A 64 -12.96 0.13 -13.45
CA GLN A 64 -13.35 0.49 -12.09
C GLN A 64 -12.23 0.14 -11.08
N LEU A 65 -11.57 -1.01 -11.23
CA LEU A 65 -10.42 -1.39 -10.41
C LEU A 65 -9.24 -0.43 -10.58
N GLN A 66 -8.93 -0.03 -11.81
CA GLN A 66 -7.87 0.95 -12.08
C GLN A 66 -8.17 2.32 -11.46
N LYS A 67 -9.40 2.80 -11.57
CA LYS A 67 -9.83 4.05 -10.91
C LYS A 67 -9.69 3.96 -9.40
N ALA A 68 -10.10 2.85 -8.79
CA ALA A 68 -9.98 2.63 -7.36
C ALA A 68 -8.50 2.56 -6.91
N ALA A 69 -7.65 1.87 -7.67
CA ALA A 69 -6.21 1.79 -7.42
C ALA A 69 -5.53 3.16 -7.52
N LYS A 70 -5.84 3.93 -8.58
CA LYS A 70 -5.33 5.28 -8.76
C LYS A 70 -5.72 6.19 -7.59
N ARG A 71 -7.01 6.21 -7.22
CA ARG A 71 -7.50 6.95 -6.06
C ARG A 71 -6.76 6.56 -4.79
N GLY A 72 -6.56 5.26 -4.57
CA GLY A 72 -5.79 4.76 -3.44
C GLY A 72 -4.37 5.33 -3.41
N SER A 73 -3.65 5.28 -4.52
CA SER A 73 -2.30 5.82 -4.64
C SER A 73 -2.25 7.33 -4.39
N ASP A 74 -3.17 8.08 -4.99
CA ASP A 74 -3.23 9.54 -4.84
C ASP A 74 -3.52 9.96 -3.38
N LEU A 75 -4.41 9.23 -2.68
CA LEU A 75 -4.70 9.47 -1.27
C LEU A 75 -3.54 9.05 -0.35
N HIS A 76 -2.81 7.99 -0.67
CA HIS A 76 -1.59 7.61 0.04
C HIS A 76 -0.51 8.68 -0.07
N ASP A 77 -0.24 9.14 -1.29
CA ASP A 77 0.72 10.23 -1.57
C ASP A 77 0.36 11.50 -0.81
N TRP A 78 -0.92 11.85 -0.82
CA TRP A 78 -1.40 13.02 -0.09
C TRP A 78 -1.18 12.85 1.42
N THR A 79 -1.54 11.70 1.98
CA THR A 79 -1.40 11.41 3.42
C THR A 79 0.06 11.43 3.85
N GLU A 80 0.95 10.87 3.04
CA GLU A 80 2.39 10.90 3.32
C GLU A 80 2.92 12.34 3.40
N LYS A 81 2.60 13.17 2.40
CA LYS A 81 2.97 14.59 2.40
C LYS A 81 2.40 15.34 3.60
N TYR A 82 1.13 15.10 3.92
CA TYR A 82 0.47 15.70 5.07
C TYR A 82 1.16 15.33 6.39
N LEU A 83 1.52 14.05 6.58
CA LEU A 83 2.25 13.59 7.77
C LEU A 83 3.66 14.16 7.87
N ASN A 84 4.29 14.51 6.75
CA ASN A 84 5.59 15.18 6.71
C ASN A 84 5.50 16.71 6.85
N GLY A 85 4.32 17.25 7.15
CA GLY A 85 4.09 18.68 7.39
C GLY A 85 3.79 19.51 6.15
N ASP A 86 3.64 18.88 4.98
CA ASP A 86 3.23 19.58 3.76
C ASP A 86 1.72 19.83 3.74
N THR A 87 1.31 20.83 2.95
CA THR A 87 -0.11 21.09 2.66
C THR A 87 -0.37 20.87 1.16
N PRO A 88 -0.38 19.62 0.68
CA PRO A 88 -0.52 19.35 -0.74
C PRO A 88 -1.90 19.74 -1.25
N ARG A 89 -1.95 20.18 -2.52
CA ARG A 89 -3.23 20.49 -3.15
C ARG A 89 -4.12 19.26 -3.24
N VAL A 90 -5.41 19.46 -3.04
CA VAL A 90 -6.43 18.43 -3.12
C VAL A 90 -7.18 18.58 -4.44
N ALA A 91 -7.26 17.51 -5.22
CA ALA A 91 -8.17 17.47 -6.36
C ALA A 91 -9.62 17.50 -5.85
N GLU A 92 -10.50 18.22 -6.56
CA GLU A 92 -11.90 18.43 -6.15
C GLU A 92 -12.62 17.09 -5.87
N GLU A 93 -12.36 16.09 -6.71
CA GLU A 93 -12.94 14.74 -6.58
C GLU A 93 -12.53 13.98 -5.31
N TYR A 94 -11.46 14.42 -4.61
CA TYR A 94 -10.94 13.77 -3.40
C TYR A 94 -11.22 14.54 -2.11
N LYS A 95 -11.85 15.71 -2.18
CA LYS A 95 -12.10 16.56 -1.00
C LYS A 95 -12.77 15.82 0.14
N ASP A 96 -13.82 15.07 -0.14
CA ASP A 96 -14.56 14.32 0.88
C ASP A 96 -13.71 13.25 1.57
N TYR A 97 -12.82 12.60 0.81
CA TYR A 97 -11.90 11.62 1.37
C TYR A 97 -10.84 12.29 2.26
N ILE A 98 -10.27 13.38 1.79
CA ILE A 98 -9.26 14.15 2.53
C ILE A 98 -9.86 14.73 3.83
N ASP A 99 -11.06 15.28 3.78
CA ASP A 99 -11.76 15.79 4.96
C ASP A 99 -11.97 14.67 6.01
N LYS A 100 -12.34 13.47 5.57
CA LYS A 100 -12.45 12.30 6.46
C LYS A 100 -11.11 11.86 7.03
N ILE A 101 -10.05 11.90 6.23
CA ILE A 101 -8.68 11.59 6.69
C ILE A 101 -8.26 12.59 7.76
N GLN A 102 -8.40 13.89 7.52
CA GLN A 102 -8.02 14.94 8.46
C GLN A 102 -8.81 14.89 9.77
N LYS A 103 -10.08 14.52 9.71
CA LYS A 103 -10.97 14.39 10.88
C LYS A 103 -10.86 13.03 11.58
N CYS A 104 -10.01 12.13 11.11
CA CYS A 104 -9.88 10.81 11.71
C CYS A 104 -9.40 10.92 13.16
N PRO A 105 -10.10 10.30 14.12
CA PRO A 105 -9.76 10.41 15.54
C PRO A 105 -8.36 9.87 15.90
N ILE A 106 -7.79 9.01 15.06
CA ILE A 106 -6.47 8.43 15.30
C ILE A 106 -5.37 9.49 15.42
N TRP A 107 -5.52 10.63 14.74
CA TRP A 107 -4.53 11.72 14.80
C TRP A 107 -4.34 12.29 16.20
N LYS A 108 -5.36 12.19 17.06
CA LYS A 108 -5.29 12.65 18.47
C LYS A 108 -4.40 11.76 19.33
N HIS A 109 -4.05 10.57 18.85
CA HIS A 109 -3.23 9.59 19.54
C HIS A 109 -1.83 9.45 18.93
N ILE A 110 -1.50 10.30 17.97
CA ILE A 110 -0.18 10.33 17.32
C ILE A 110 0.53 11.61 17.77
N ASP A 111 1.59 11.46 18.57
CA ASP A 111 2.38 12.59 19.06
C ASP A 111 3.47 12.98 18.06
N ASP A 112 4.11 11.98 17.45
CA ASP A 112 5.18 12.21 16.50
C ASP A 112 5.20 11.13 15.41
N VAL A 113 5.53 11.52 14.18
CA VAL A 113 5.72 10.64 13.04
C VAL A 113 7.22 10.40 12.86
N ILE A 114 7.67 9.19 13.20
CA ILE A 114 9.09 8.82 13.13
C ILE A 114 9.53 8.65 11.68
N CYS A 115 8.72 7.99 10.86
CA CYS A 115 8.99 7.79 9.43
C CYS A 115 7.72 7.38 8.68
N THR A 116 7.73 7.61 7.37
CA THR A 116 6.74 7.14 6.41
C THR A 116 7.40 6.20 5.39
N GLU A 117 6.62 5.30 4.79
CA GLU A 117 7.06 4.39 3.71
C GLU A 117 8.35 3.59 4.04
N GLN A 118 8.51 3.17 5.32
CA GLN A 118 9.67 2.41 5.76
C GLN A 118 9.66 0.98 5.20
N ARG A 119 10.72 0.61 4.48
CA ARG A 119 10.92 -0.77 4.02
C ARG A 119 11.43 -1.64 5.16
N VAL A 120 10.84 -2.82 5.28
CA VAL A 120 11.19 -3.81 6.30
C VAL A 120 11.31 -5.20 5.68
N CYS A 121 12.13 -6.05 6.28
CA CYS A 121 12.29 -7.43 5.84
C CYS A 121 12.46 -8.37 7.03
N SER A 122 12.18 -9.64 6.79
CA SER A 122 12.52 -10.74 7.70
C SER A 122 13.23 -11.85 6.93
N ASP A 123 14.41 -12.23 7.37
CA ASP A 123 15.22 -13.34 6.83
C ASP A 123 15.18 -14.58 7.75
N LYS A 124 14.48 -14.50 8.88
CA LYS A 124 14.36 -15.58 9.88
C LYS A 124 13.34 -16.66 9.53
N ASN A 125 12.58 -16.49 8.46
CA ASN A 125 11.55 -17.41 8.04
C ASN A 125 12.04 -18.32 6.90
N ILE A 126 11.33 -19.44 6.68
CA ILE A 126 11.61 -20.38 5.58
C ILE A 126 11.62 -19.66 4.22
N ILE A 127 10.72 -18.68 4.04
CA ILE A 127 10.69 -17.79 2.88
C ILE A 127 10.99 -16.38 3.37
N PRO A 128 12.15 -15.79 3.00
CA PRO A 128 12.44 -14.40 3.30
C PRO A 128 11.40 -13.49 2.64
N PHE A 129 10.86 -12.54 3.39
CA PHE A 129 9.90 -11.59 2.86
C PHE A 129 10.25 -10.14 3.22
N ALA A 130 9.78 -9.21 2.41
CA ALA A 130 9.90 -7.78 2.63
C ALA A 130 8.62 -7.04 2.24
N GLY A 131 8.43 -5.90 2.84
CA GLY A 131 7.30 -5.01 2.58
C GLY A 131 7.62 -3.58 2.97
N THR A 132 6.65 -2.70 2.79
CA THR A 132 6.75 -1.30 3.20
C THR A 132 5.72 -1.00 4.27
N PHE A 133 6.15 -0.50 5.41
CA PHE A 133 5.27 0.12 6.39
C PHE A 133 4.90 1.53 5.94
N LYS A 134 3.63 1.88 6.08
CA LYS A 134 3.13 3.18 5.64
C LYS A 134 3.58 4.32 6.56
N TYR A 135 3.57 4.11 7.86
CA TYR A 135 4.09 5.09 8.82
C TYR A 135 4.46 4.42 10.15
N PHE A 136 5.34 5.07 10.88
CA PHE A 136 5.72 4.76 12.26
C PHE A 136 5.45 5.98 13.12
N SER A 137 4.73 5.81 14.22
CA SER A 137 4.40 6.89 15.16
C SER A 137 4.64 6.46 16.60
N VAL A 138 4.84 7.43 17.47
CA VAL A 138 4.84 7.23 18.93
C VAL A 138 3.46 7.61 19.47
N GLN A 139 2.95 6.81 20.38
CA GLN A 139 1.79 7.14 21.21
C GLN A 139 2.24 7.52 22.60
N SER A 140 1.68 8.59 23.13
CA SER A 140 1.76 8.93 24.56
C SER A 140 0.84 8.05 25.38
#